data_5cfa6639330fafc4164b5db30014e851
#
_entry.id   5cfa6639330fafc4164b5db30014e851
#
_cell.length_a   1.000
_cell.length_b   1.000
_cell.length_c   1.000
_cell.angle_alpha   90.00
_cell.angle_beta   90.00
_cell.angle_gamma   90.00
#
_symmetry.space_group_name_H-M   'P 1'
#
loop_
_entity.id
_entity.type
_entity.pdbx_description
1 polymer ?
#
loop_
_entity_poly.entity_id
_entity_poly.type
_entity_poly.pdbx_seq_one_letter_code
_entity_poly.pdbx_strand_id
1 'polypeptide(L)'
;MKVAIITDQHFGCRKNSKVFHDYFLKFYNDVFFPTIEKEGITTIIDMGDTFDSRKGIDFAALAWSKINYFDRLEQLGCTVHTIVGNHTAYYKNTNEVNAIDLLLREYDNIHIYSEATEIKVDKLDILLVPWINNENEKNTLKLIEKTNCPVTMGHLELKGFRIHKGYVMESGTDCNLFKKFERVYSGHYHTRSSQDNIYYLGNPYEIYWNDLEDTRGFHLFDTDTLEHTPINNPYRIYYTIYYNDQNYQTFDTRELEGKIVKLIVRKKTDPKKFEKFVDKLYNSNVNELKIIENFVIQESEDFEAFESEDTLSILNRYIEEAEINLDKSRVQKMIQEIYQEACELV
;
A
#
# COMPACT_ATOMS: atom_id res chain seq x y z
N MET A 1 20.63 10.05 14.47
CA MET A 1 20.10 10.91 13.36
C MET A 1 18.69 10.44 13.00
N LYS A 2 17.78 11.36 12.62
CA LYS A 2 16.46 10.96 12.12
C LYS A 2 16.46 10.82 10.60
N VAL A 3 15.78 9.78 10.10
CA VAL A 3 15.60 9.44 8.69
C VAL A 3 14.12 9.27 8.41
N ALA A 4 13.62 9.67 7.26
CA ALA A 4 12.25 9.31 6.88
C ALA A 4 12.25 7.99 6.11
N ILE A 5 11.31 7.11 6.47
CA ILE A 5 11.06 5.86 5.75
C ILE A 5 9.68 5.94 5.12
N ILE A 6 9.61 5.71 3.82
CA ILE A 6 8.36 5.63 3.05
C ILE A 6 8.40 4.38 2.17
N THR A 7 7.26 3.85 1.80
CA THR A 7 7.15 2.65 0.95
C THR A 7 5.81 2.61 0.24
N ASP A 8 5.72 1.82 -0.81
CA ASP A 8 4.47 1.51 -1.51
C ASP A 8 3.70 2.79 -1.93
N GLN A 9 4.41 3.73 -2.57
CA GLN A 9 3.85 5.00 -3.01
C GLN A 9 2.96 4.85 -4.25
N HIS A 10 3.22 3.85 -5.10
CA HIS A 10 2.42 3.49 -6.26
C HIS A 10 2.03 4.68 -7.16
N PHE A 11 3.00 5.54 -7.52
CA PHE A 11 2.74 6.60 -8.48
C PHE A 11 2.21 6.05 -9.79
N GLY A 12 1.12 6.62 -10.29
CA GLY A 12 0.42 6.13 -11.46
C GLY A 12 -0.66 5.08 -11.17
N CYS A 13 -0.96 4.80 -9.92
CA CYS A 13 -2.01 3.85 -9.55
C CYS A 13 -3.39 4.23 -10.11
N ARG A 14 -4.31 3.26 -10.13
CA ARG A 14 -5.68 3.45 -10.61
C ARG A 14 -5.71 4.03 -12.03
N LYS A 15 -4.88 3.47 -12.93
CA LYS A 15 -4.74 3.89 -14.35
C LYS A 15 -4.30 5.35 -14.49
N ASN A 16 -3.33 5.76 -13.70
CA ASN A 16 -2.80 7.13 -13.66
C ASN A 16 -3.87 8.19 -13.33
N SER A 17 -4.77 7.86 -12.41
CA SER A 17 -5.91 8.70 -12.07
C SER A 17 -5.50 10.05 -11.48
N LYS A 18 -5.93 11.14 -12.11
CA LYS A 18 -5.74 12.50 -11.59
C LYS A 18 -6.34 12.70 -10.20
N VAL A 19 -7.46 12.05 -9.90
CA VAL A 19 -8.13 12.12 -8.59
C VAL A 19 -7.21 11.62 -7.48
N PHE A 20 -6.49 10.51 -7.74
CA PHE A 20 -5.51 9.97 -6.81
C PHE A 20 -4.27 10.86 -6.71
N HIS A 21 -3.78 11.40 -7.82
CA HIS A 21 -2.66 12.34 -7.80
C HIS A 21 -2.97 13.61 -6.98
N ASP A 22 -4.16 14.19 -7.12
CA ASP A 22 -4.60 15.35 -6.33
C ASP A 22 -4.71 14.99 -4.84
N TYR A 23 -5.18 13.78 -4.52
CA TYR A 23 -5.25 13.27 -3.16
C TYR A 23 -3.84 13.03 -2.56
N PHE A 24 -2.92 12.44 -3.30
CA PHE A 24 -1.52 12.24 -2.88
C PHE A 24 -0.81 13.58 -2.67
N LEU A 25 -1.05 14.54 -3.56
CA LEU A 25 -0.45 15.87 -3.44
C LEU A 25 -0.80 16.54 -2.12
N LYS A 26 -2.03 16.35 -1.64
CA LYS A 26 -2.46 16.87 -0.34
C LYS A 26 -1.64 16.25 0.81
N PHE A 27 -1.41 14.94 0.78
CA PHE A 27 -0.54 14.29 1.76
C PHE A 27 0.90 14.84 1.71
N TYR A 28 1.48 14.97 0.52
CA TYR A 28 2.85 15.50 0.39
C TYR A 28 2.96 16.93 0.86
N ASN A 29 2.01 17.79 0.50
CA ASN A 29 2.05 19.21 0.85
C ASN A 29 1.79 19.50 2.33
N ASP A 30 0.87 18.75 2.94
CA ASP A 30 0.36 19.10 4.26
C ASP A 30 0.98 18.22 5.37
N VAL A 31 1.56 17.06 5.01
CA VAL A 31 2.08 16.11 6.00
C VAL A 31 3.54 15.78 5.75
N PHE A 32 3.88 15.23 4.58
CA PHE A 32 5.22 14.68 4.34
C PHE A 32 6.29 15.79 4.33
N PHE A 33 6.22 16.74 3.40
CA PHE A 33 7.25 17.77 3.27
C PHE A 33 7.32 18.71 4.49
N PRO A 34 6.21 19.19 5.08
CA PRO A 34 6.28 19.96 6.31
C PRO A 34 6.96 19.23 7.47
N THR A 35 6.76 17.89 7.54
CA THR A 35 7.46 17.09 8.57
C THR A 35 8.94 16.95 8.27
N ILE A 36 9.32 16.70 6.99
CA ILE A 36 10.73 16.62 6.56
C ILE A 36 11.47 17.91 6.92
N GLU A 37 10.91 19.07 6.57
CA GLU A 37 11.49 20.37 6.85
C GLU A 37 11.56 20.67 8.35
N LYS A 38 10.47 20.44 9.09
CA LYS A 38 10.40 20.69 10.54
C LYS A 38 11.40 19.86 11.33
N GLU A 39 11.55 18.59 10.98
CA GLU A 39 12.45 17.65 11.67
C GLU A 39 13.90 17.71 11.14
N GLY A 40 14.16 18.52 10.09
CA GLY A 40 15.48 18.66 9.47
C GLY A 40 15.98 17.36 8.83
N ILE A 41 15.07 16.61 8.20
CA ILE A 41 15.39 15.33 7.57
C ILE A 41 16.13 15.56 6.26
N THR A 42 17.28 14.94 6.10
CA THR A 42 18.10 15.00 4.88
C THR A 42 18.30 13.63 4.23
N THR A 43 17.78 12.57 4.82
CA THR A 43 17.88 11.22 4.27
C THR A 43 16.51 10.55 4.26
N ILE A 44 16.14 10.03 3.09
CA ILE A 44 14.91 9.29 2.85
C ILE A 44 15.27 7.86 2.48
N ILE A 45 14.60 6.88 3.06
CA ILE A 45 14.67 5.49 2.63
C ILE A 45 13.30 5.11 2.06
N ASP A 46 13.26 4.88 0.75
CA ASP A 46 12.09 4.38 0.02
C ASP A 46 12.22 2.86 -0.14
N MET A 47 11.34 2.13 0.52
CA MET A 47 11.42 0.67 0.57
C MET A 47 10.66 -0.03 -0.56
N GLY A 48 10.58 0.60 -1.73
CA GLY A 48 10.08 -0.02 -2.96
C GLY A 48 8.63 0.31 -3.28
N ASP A 49 8.22 -0.19 -4.44
CA ASP A 49 6.91 0.07 -5.06
C ASP A 49 6.57 1.56 -5.16
N THR A 50 7.58 2.33 -5.58
CA THR A 50 7.46 3.76 -5.84
C THR A 50 6.51 4.05 -7.00
N PHE A 51 6.53 3.21 -8.05
CA PHE A 51 5.61 3.23 -9.20
C PHE A 51 4.70 2.00 -9.18
N ASP A 52 3.46 2.18 -9.65
CA ASP A 52 2.41 1.16 -9.55
C ASP A 52 2.51 0.04 -10.60
N SER A 53 2.98 0.36 -11.81
CA SER A 53 2.94 -0.59 -12.93
C SER A 53 4.32 -1.06 -13.37
N ARG A 54 4.48 -2.39 -13.51
CA ARG A 54 5.69 -3.03 -14.04
C ARG A 54 6.02 -2.61 -15.47
N LYS A 55 5.00 -2.38 -16.31
CA LYS A 55 5.16 -2.28 -17.77
C LYS A 55 5.17 -0.87 -18.32
N GLY A 56 4.84 0.12 -17.52
CA GLY A 56 4.85 1.50 -18.00
C GLY A 56 4.14 2.46 -17.06
N ILE A 57 4.39 3.73 -17.25
CA ILE A 57 3.74 4.83 -16.57
C ILE A 57 3.27 5.83 -17.63
N ASP A 58 2.13 6.46 -17.41
CA ASP A 58 1.67 7.59 -18.20
C ASP A 58 2.62 8.79 -18.02
N PHE A 59 2.90 9.51 -19.11
CA PHE A 59 3.82 10.66 -19.05
C PHE A 59 3.33 11.77 -18.11
N ALA A 60 2.01 11.96 -18.00
CA ALA A 60 1.46 12.95 -17.07
C ALA A 60 1.68 12.51 -15.61
N ALA A 61 1.53 11.23 -15.30
CA ALA A 61 1.80 10.67 -13.97
C ALA A 61 3.30 10.72 -13.63
N LEU A 62 4.16 10.42 -14.59
CA LEU A 62 5.61 10.57 -14.42
C LEU A 62 6.01 12.03 -14.17
N ALA A 63 5.54 12.96 -15.00
CA ALA A 63 5.80 14.38 -14.79
C ALA A 63 5.28 14.87 -13.44
N TRP A 64 4.08 14.41 -13.05
CA TRP A 64 3.51 14.73 -11.75
C TRP A 64 4.40 14.25 -10.59
N SER A 65 4.88 12.99 -10.64
CA SER A 65 5.74 12.43 -9.60
C SER A 65 7.08 13.16 -9.50
N LYS A 66 7.68 13.51 -10.64
CA LYS A 66 8.92 14.30 -10.68
C LYS A 66 8.72 15.67 -10.02
N ILE A 67 7.77 16.45 -10.50
CA ILE A 67 7.52 17.82 -10.03
C ILE A 67 7.12 17.86 -8.54
N ASN A 68 6.26 16.93 -8.10
CA ASN A 68 5.66 17.02 -6.78
C ASN A 68 6.38 16.22 -5.69
N TYR A 69 7.31 15.33 -6.07
CA TYR A 69 8.05 14.53 -5.11
C TYR A 69 9.57 14.58 -5.34
N PHE A 70 10.10 14.11 -6.47
CA PHE A 70 11.55 13.95 -6.66
C PHE A 70 12.30 15.29 -6.76
N ASP A 71 11.83 16.23 -7.59
CA ASP A 71 12.40 17.56 -7.72
C ASP A 71 12.40 18.31 -6.37
N ARG A 72 11.36 18.12 -5.57
CA ARG A 72 11.28 18.74 -4.24
C ARG A 72 12.28 18.14 -3.27
N LEU A 73 12.50 16.84 -3.30
CA LEU A 73 13.53 16.19 -2.47
C LEU A 73 14.93 16.65 -2.89
N GLU A 74 15.19 16.81 -4.18
CA GLU A 74 16.44 17.38 -4.69
C GLU A 74 16.63 18.83 -4.23
N GLN A 75 15.60 19.68 -4.37
CA GLN A 75 15.61 21.08 -3.91
C GLN A 75 15.85 21.21 -2.40
N LEU A 76 15.35 20.28 -1.61
CA LEU A 76 15.59 20.22 -0.16
C LEU A 76 16.96 19.62 0.20
N GLY A 77 17.73 19.18 -0.78
CA GLY A 77 19.04 18.55 -0.57
C GLY A 77 18.95 17.20 0.13
N CYS A 78 17.82 16.49 -0.02
CA CYS A 78 17.64 15.18 0.55
C CYS A 78 18.35 14.10 -0.29
N THR A 79 19.09 13.22 0.37
CA THR A 79 19.57 11.97 -0.22
C THR A 79 18.49 10.91 -0.12
N VAL A 80 18.19 10.20 -1.21
CA VAL A 80 17.19 9.16 -1.26
C VAL A 80 17.88 7.81 -1.52
N HIS A 81 17.64 6.84 -0.65
CA HIS A 81 17.98 5.44 -0.89
C HIS A 81 16.71 4.69 -1.26
N THR A 82 16.61 4.16 -2.47
CA THR A 82 15.41 3.45 -2.94
C THR A 82 15.75 2.05 -3.41
N ILE A 83 14.90 1.09 -3.05
CA ILE A 83 15.02 -0.31 -3.46
C ILE A 83 13.96 -0.67 -4.50
N VAL A 84 14.26 -1.66 -5.32
CA VAL A 84 13.30 -2.19 -6.30
C VAL A 84 12.26 -3.04 -5.58
N GLY A 85 10.97 -2.70 -5.74
CA GLY A 85 9.83 -3.50 -5.32
C GLY A 85 9.27 -4.36 -6.46
N ASN A 86 8.28 -5.19 -6.18
CA ASN A 86 7.71 -6.09 -7.17
C ASN A 86 6.90 -5.37 -8.26
N HIS A 87 6.31 -4.22 -7.99
CA HIS A 87 5.63 -3.38 -8.99
C HIS A 87 6.58 -2.55 -9.85
N THR A 88 7.82 -2.36 -9.44
CA THR A 88 8.80 -1.59 -10.19
C THR A 88 9.74 -2.47 -11.04
N ALA A 89 9.83 -3.76 -10.77
CA ALA A 89 10.57 -4.73 -11.59
C ALA A 89 9.75 -5.13 -12.83
N TYR A 90 10.32 -4.98 -14.04
CA TYR A 90 9.60 -5.30 -15.28
C TYR A 90 9.26 -6.79 -15.39
N TYR A 91 10.24 -7.67 -15.09
CA TYR A 91 10.07 -9.11 -15.10
C TYR A 91 9.80 -9.64 -13.69
N LYS A 92 8.99 -10.71 -13.59
CA LYS A 92 8.68 -11.35 -12.28
C LYS A 92 9.86 -12.15 -11.69
N ASN A 93 10.91 -12.36 -12.42
CA ASN A 93 12.03 -13.22 -12.03
C ASN A 93 13.37 -12.52 -11.88
N THR A 94 13.45 -11.21 -12.16
CA THR A 94 14.70 -10.41 -12.08
C THR A 94 14.39 -8.95 -11.80
N ASN A 95 15.32 -8.24 -11.13
CA ASN A 95 15.27 -6.80 -10.90
C ASN A 95 16.14 -6.01 -11.91
N GLU A 96 16.74 -6.67 -12.90
CA GLU A 96 17.68 -6.06 -13.85
C GLU A 96 17.06 -4.89 -14.61
N VAL A 97 15.83 -5.08 -15.12
CA VAL A 97 15.07 -4.01 -15.78
C VAL A 97 13.98 -3.53 -14.82
N ASN A 98 14.11 -2.32 -14.35
CA ASN A 98 13.16 -1.75 -13.39
C ASN A 98 12.86 -0.28 -13.68
N ALA A 99 11.66 0.16 -13.27
CA ALA A 99 11.15 1.49 -13.53
C ALA A 99 12.00 2.56 -12.83
N ILE A 100 12.49 2.29 -11.62
CA ILE A 100 13.21 3.29 -10.81
C ILE A 100 14.51 3.67 -11.52
N ASP A 101 15.31 2.69 -11.92
CA ASP A 101 16.57 2.93 -12.61
C ASP A 101 16.38 3.61 -13.98
N LEU A 102 15.34 3.24 -14.70
CA LEU A 102 15.05 3.84 -16.02
C LEU A 102 14.51 5.27 -15.95
N LEU A 103 13.75 5.62 -14.91
CA LEU A 103 12.99 6.88 -14.85
C LEU A 103 13.64 7.93 -13.92
N LEU A 104 14.52 7.51 -12.99
CA LEU A 104 15.08 8.39 -11.96
C LEU A 104 16.60 8.51 -12.03
N ARG A 105 17.25 7.91 -13.01
CA ARG A 105 18.72 7.94 -13.20
C ARG A 105 19.30 9.35 -13.36
N GLU A 106 18.49 10.33 -13.72
CA GLU A 106 18.90 11.72 -13.88
C GLU A 106 19.11 12.47 -12.54
N TYR A 107 18.63 11.89 -11.42
CA TYR A 107 18.76 12.50 -10.09
C TYR A 107 20.02 12.01 -9.39
N ASP A 108 20.98 12.89 -9.19
CA ASP A 108 22.26 12.56 -8.51
C ASP A 108 22.08 12.26 -7.02
N ASN A 109 21.00 12.75 -6.42
CA ASN A 109 20.68 12.53 -5.01
C ASN A 109 19.90 11.23 -4.74
N ILE A 110 19.55 10.45 -5.78
CA ILE A 110 18.79 9.19 -5.65
C ILE A 110 19.73 8.00 -5.89
N HIS A 111 19.91 7.18 -4.87
CA HIS A 111 20.68 5.93 -4.93
C HIS A 111 19.73 4.75 -5.05
N ILE A 112 19.85 3.99 -6.14
CA ILE A 112 18.96 2.89 -6.51
C ILE A 112 19.63 1.56 -6.23
N TYR A 113 18.92 0.64 -5.58
CA TYR A 113 19.40 -0.67 -5.22
C TYR A 113 18.50 -1.76 -5.81
N SER A 114 19.02 -2.47 -6.81
CA SER A 114 18.37 -3.61 -7.46
C SER A 114 18.72 -4.94 -6.80
N GLU A 115 19.83 -4.96 -6.05
CA GLU A 115 20.34 -6.11 -5.32
C GLU A 115 20.49 -5.79 -3.83
N ALA A 116 20.46 -6.85 -3.01
CA ALA A 116 20.67 -6.69 -1.57
C ALA A 116 22.05 -6.07 -1.30
N THR A 117 22.06 -4.96 -0.56
CA THR A 117 23.24 -4.11 -0.40
C THR A 117 23.33 -3.56 1.02
N GLU A 118 24.50 -3.65 1.62
CA GLU A 118 24.80 -2.98 2.88
C GLU A 118 25.13 -1.51 2.62
N ILE A 119 24.43 -0.62 3.30
CA ILE A 119 24.70 0.83 3.25
C ILE A 119 25.01 1.35 4.64
N LYS A 120 25.61 2.54 4.68
CA LYS A 120 25.85 3.25 5.93
C LYS A 120 25.05 4.54 5.95
N VAL A 121 24.19 4.68 6.94
CA VAL A 121 23.44 5.93 7.19
C VAL A 121 23.88 6.47 8.55
N ASP A 122 24.57 7.62 8.52
CA ASP A 122 25.28 8.15 9.68
C ASP A 122 26.26 7.12 10.26
N LYS A 123 26.01 6.56 11.43
CA LYS A 123 26.87 5.56 12.07
C LYS A 123 26.30 4.14 11.97
N LEU A 124 25.08 3.99 11.44
CA LEU A 124 24.34 2.76 11.40
C LEU A 124 24.58 2.04 10.06
N ASP A 125 24.97 0.78 10.13
CA ASP A 125 25.00 -0.10 8.97
C ASP A 125 23.62 -0.75 8.80
N ILE A 126 23.03 -0.60 7.61
CA ILE A 126 21.69 -1.09 7.25
C ILE A 126 21.81 -2.02 6.05
N LEU A 127 21.20 -3.17 6.11
CA LEU A 127 21.02 -4.04 4.95
C LEU A 127 19.73 -3.64 4.21
N LEU A 128 19.86 -3.14 2.99
CA LEU A 128 18.74 -2.94 2.07
C LEU A 128 18.47 -4.22 1.29
N VAL A 129 17.22 -4.66 1.27
CA VAL A 129 16.79 -5.89 0.58
C VAL A 129 15.66 -5.55 -0.39
N PRO A 130 15.95 -5.40 -1.71
CA PRO A 130 14.92 -5.25 -2.72
C PRO A 130 14.07 -6.50 -2.84
N TRP A 131 13.02 -6.46 -3.66
CA TRP A 131 12.15 -7.60 -3.91
C TRP A 131 12.96 -8.85 -4.29
N ILE A 132 12.73 -9.93 -3.52
CA ILE A 132 13.41 -11.21 -3.70
C ILE A 132 12.66 -11.98 -4.80
N ASN A 133 13.40 -12.41 -5.82
CA ASN A 133 12.90 -13.18 -6.96
C ASN A 133 13.82 -14.36 -7.27
N ASN A 134 13.47 -15.18 -8.24
CA ASN A 134 14.20 -16.43 -8.53
C ASN A 134 15.66 -16.22 -8.87
N GLU A 135 16.06 -15.09 -9.45
CA GLU A 135 17.44 -14.81 -9.84
C GLU A 135 18.30 -14.39 -8.65
N ASN A 136 17.80 -13.50 -7.80
CA ASN A 136 18.57 -12.91 -6.70
C ASN A 136 18.43 -13.66 -5.36
N GLU A 137 17.44 -14.54 -5.20
CA GLU A 137 17.10 -15.22 -3.94
C GLU A 137 18.33 -15.82 -3.25
N LYS A 138 19.09 -16.66 -3.95
CA LYS A 138 20.24 -17.36 -3.37
C LYS A 138 21.30 -16.41 -2.84
N ASN A 139 21.60 -15.34 -3.56
CA ASN A 139 22.61 -14.37 -3.16
C ASN A 139 22.11 -13.50 -2.01
N THR A 140 20.84 -13.08 -2.07
CA THR A 140 20.19 -12.30 -1.04
C THR A 140 20.11 -13.06 0.28
N LEU A 141 19.64 -14.30 0.28
CA LEU A 141 19.57 -15.12 1.50
C LEU A 141 20.97 -15.36 2.11
N LYS A 142 21.97 -15.60 1.27
CA LYS A 142 23.35 -15.75 1.73
C LYS A 142 23.90 -14.44 2.35
N LEU A 143 23.53 -13.28 1.82
CA LEU A 143 23.93 -11.99 2.40
C LEU A 143 23.20 -11.74 3.73
N ILE A 144 21.89 -12.03 3.79
CA ILE A 144 21.10 -11.97 5.03
C ILE A 144 21.73 -12.82 6.13
N GLU A 145 22.19 -14.04 5.82
CA GLU A 145 22.86 -14.91 6.79
C GLU A 145 24.21 -14.35 7.28
N LYS A 146 24.99 -13.71 6.40
CA LYS A 146 26.36 -13.28 6.67
C LYS A 146 26.52 -11.89 7.23
N THR A 147 25.60 -10.99 6.93
CA THR A 147 25.68 -9.58 7.34
C THR A 147 25.77 -9.43 8.86
N ASN A 148 26.46 -8.37 9.29
CA ASN A 148 26.50 -7.93 10.68
C ASN A 148 25.66 -6.65 10.89
N CYS A 149 24.91 -6.19 9.89
CA CYS A 149 24.02 -5.04 10.04
C CYS A 149 22.98 -5.33 11.14
N PRO A 150 22.79 -4.43 12.10
CA PRO A 150 21.77 -4.61 13.13
C PRO A 150 20.35 -4.39 12.60
N VAL A 151 20.21 -3.65 11.49
CA VAL A 151 18.92 -3.31 10.89
C VAL A 151 18.89 -3.79 9.44
N THR A 152 17.74 -4.33 9.04
CA THR A 152 17.42 -4.54 7.62
C THR A 152 16.13 -3.79 7.24
N MET A 153 16.14 -3.22 6.04
CA MET A 153 15.00 -2.53 5.44
C MET A 153 14.76 -3.10 4.05
N GLY A 154 13.54 -3.60 3.79
CA GLY A 154 13.33 -4.35 2.57
C GLY A 154 11.92 -4.24 2.00
N HIS A 155 11.78 -4.85 0.81
CA HIS A 155 10.49 -5.08 0.16
C HIS A 155 10.21 -6.58 0.19
N LEU A 156 9.77 -7.06 1.36
CA LEU A 156 9.79 -8.48 1.72
C LEU A 156 8.38 -9.08 1.67
N GLU A 157 8.29 -10.28 1.11
CA GLU A 157 7.10 -11.13 1.21
C GLU A 157 7.33 -12.19 2.29
N LEU A 158 6.89 -11.91 3.53
CA LEU A 158 7.09 -12.80 4.68
C LEU A 158 5.80 -13.52 5.04
N LYS A 159 5.94 -14.81 5.33
CA LYS A 159 4.86 -15.65 5.83
C LYS A 159 4.41 -15.22 7.23
N GLY A 160 3.09 -15.26 7.49
CA GLY A 160 2.49 -15.03 8.81
C GLY A 160 2.08 -13.58 9.09
N PHE A 161 2.29 -12.67 8.14
CA PHE A 161 1.88 -11.27 8.29
C PHE A 161 0.55 -10.97 7.60
N ARG A 162 -0.13 -9.94 8.10
CA ARG A 162 -1.40 -9.46 7.57
C ARG A 162 -1.15 -8.63 6.30
N ILE A 163 -1.79 -9.00 5.18
CA ILE A 163 -1.77 -8.23 3.94
C ILE A 163 -2.85 -7.13 3.99
N HIS A 164 -4.06 -7.50 4.44
CA HIS A 164 -5.20 -6.61 4.66
C HIS A 164 -6.09 -7.16 5.78
N LYS A 165 -7.18 -6.44 6.12
CA LYS A 165 -8.12 -6.90 7.16
C LYS A 165 -8.63 -8.30 6.84
N GLY A 166 -8.44 -9.23 7.78
CA GLY A 166 -8.94 -10.61 7.70
C GLY A 166 -8.04 -11.60 6.96
N TYR A 167 -6.97 -11.15 6.27
CA TYR A 167 -6.11 -12.07 5.52
C TYR A 167 -4.65 -12.02 5.99
N VAL A 168 -4.12 -13.20 6.31
CA VAL A 168 -2.73 -13.43 6.70
C VAL A 168 -2.03 -14.26 5.62
N MET A 169 -0.85 -13.82 5.17
CA MET A 169 -0.07 -14.52 4.16
C MET A 169 0.43 -15.86 4.69
N GLU A 170 0.08 -16.95 4.02
CA GLU A 170 0.51 -18.31 4.37
C GLU A 170 1.77 -18.76 3.62
N SER A 171 2.13 -18.09 2.53
CA SER A 171 3.34 -18.31 1.73
C SER A 171 4.37 -17.21 1.95
N GLY A 172 5.57 -17.35 1.37
CA GLY A 172 6.63 -16.36 1.43
C GLY A 172 7.86 -16.82 2.21
N THR A 173 8.80 -15.90 2.39
CA THR A 173 10.08 -16.16 3.07
C THR A 173 9.88 -16.40 4.57
N ASP A 174 10.64 -17.33 5.14
CA ASP A 174 10.57 -17.65 6.58
C ASP A 174 11.13 -16.50 7.43
N CYS A 175 10.33 -16.02 8.37
CA CYS A 175 10.69 -14.97 9.33
C CYS A 175 11.90 -15.33 10.21
N ASN A 176 12.19 -16.62 10.39
CA ASN A 176 13.33 -17.07 11.19
C ASN A 176 14.68 -16.56 10.69
N LEU A 177 14.81 -16.31 9.38
CA LEU A 177 16.01 -15.74 8.77
C LEU A 177 16.33 -14.33 9.27
N PHE A 178 15.31 -13.62 9.75
CA PHE A 178 15.42 -12.23 10.17
C PHE A 178 15.57 -12.05 11.70
N LYS A 179 15.52 -13.12 12.47
CA LYS A 179 15.63 -13.06 13.94
C LYS A 179 16.96 -12.50 14.47
N LYS A 180 18.01 -12.56 13.68
CA LYS A 180 19.33 -12.05 14.05
C LYS A 180 19.41 -10.51 14.07
N PHE A 181 18.54 -9.83 13.33
CA PHE A 181 18.51 -8.38 13.29
C PHE A 181 17.84 -7.81 14.54
N GLU A 182 18.28 -6.64 14.98
CA GLU A 182 17.61 -5.91 16.05
C GLU A 182 16.25 -5.35 15.57
N ARG A 183 16.20 -4.89 14.32
CA ARG A 183 14.98 -4.37 13.67
C ARG A 183 14.93 -4.76 12.20
N VAL A 184 13.75 -5.08 11.77
CA VAL A 184 13.42 -5.38 10.37
C VAL A 184 12.23 -4.53 9.96
N TYR A 185 12.39 -3.67 8.96
CA TYR A 185 11.32 -2.85 8.41
C TYR A 185 11.03 -3.29 6.98
N SER A 186 9.76 -3.40 6.63
CA SER A 186 9.37 -3.86 5.30
C SER A 186 8.22 -3.02 4.71
N GLY A 187 8.29 -2.80 3.41
CA GLY A 187 7.16 -2.50 2.54
C GLY A 187 6.46 -3.76 2.04
N HIS A 188 5.80 -3.69 0.90
CA HIS A 188 5.05 -4.73 0.20
C HIS A 188 3.63 -4.94 0.74
N TYR A 189 3.45 -5.14 2.04
CA TYR A 189 2.10 -5.26 2.61
C TYR A 189 1.60 -3.89 3.05
N HIS A 190 0.49 -3.45 2.45
CA HIS A 190 -0.04 -2.11 2.66
C HIS A 190 -0.59 -1.89 4.07
N THR A 191 -0.95 -2.95 4.80
CA THR A 191 -1.44 -2.87 6.17
C THR A 191 -0.29 -2.87 7.16
N ARG A 192 -0.28 -1.91 8.09
CA ARG A 192 0.68 -1.89 9.19
C ARG A 192 0.48 -3.10 10.08
N SER A 193 1.55 -3.85 10.29
CA SER A 193 1.57 -4.99 11.20
C SER A 193 2.96 -5.22 11.76
N SER A 194 3.05 -5.87 12.91
CA SER A 194 4.34 -6.21 13.50
C SER A 194 4.27 -7.53 14.24
N GLN A 195 5.38 -8.25 14.20
CA GLN A 195 5.58 -9.46 14.98
C GLN A 195 7.07 -9.57 15.33
N ASP A 196 7.37 -9.79 16.61
CA ASP A 196 8.73 -9.82 17.14
C ASP A 196 9.53 -8.56 16.78
N ASN A 197 10.62 -8.69 16.03
CA ASN A 197 11.47 -7.60 15.56
C ASN A 197 11.13 -7.10 14.14
N ILE A 198 10.05 -7.58 13.52
CA ILE A 198 9.66 -7.29 12.14
C ILE A 198 8.45 -6.36 12.11
N TYR A 199 8.53 -5.29 11.30
CA TYR A 199 7.54 -4.24 11.15
C TYR A 199 7.22 -3.99 9.68
N TYR A 200 5.98 -4.26 9.26
CA TYR A 200 5.42 -3.77 8.01
C TYR A 200 4.87 -2.36 8.22
N LEU A 201 5.37 -1.41 7.45
CA LEU A 201 5.11 0.02 7.68
C LEU A 201 3.82 0.50 7.01
N GLY A 202 3.34 -0.23 6.02
CA GLY A 202 2.15 0.13 5.25
C GLY A 202 2.38 1.30 4.29
N ASN A 203 1.47 1.44 3.33
CA ASN A 203 1.53 2.51 2.33
C ASN A 203 1.13 3.88 2.91
N PRO A 204 1.50 5.00 2.25
CA PRO A 204 1.31 6.34 2.80
C PRO A 204 -0.13 6.86 2.73
N TYR A 205 -0.99 6.28 1.89
CA TYR A 205 -2.36 6.72 1.64
C TYR A 205 -3.23 5.58 1.10
N GLU A 206 -4.54 5.75 1.08
CA GLU A 206 -5.47 4.78 0.54
C GLU A 206 -5.33 4.68 -0.99
N ILE A 207 -5.17 3.45 -1.53
CA ILE A 207 -5.11 3.14 -2.96
C ILE A 207 -6.28 2.25 -3.36
N TYR A 208 -6.64 1.30 -2.50
CA TYR A 208 -7.71 0.32 -2.70
C TYR A 208 -8.80 0.44 -1.64
N TRP A 209 -9.98 -0.11 -1.91
CA TRP A 209 -11.07 -0.16 -0.93
C TRP A 209 -10.70 -0.90 0.36
N ASN A 210 -9.80 -1.87 0.29
CA ASN A 210 -9.31 -2.61 1.45
C ASN A 210 -8.46 -1.73 2.39
N ASP A 211 -8.01 -0.58 1.91
CA ASP A 211 -7.24 0.40 2.70
C ASP A 211 -8.13 1.27 3.59
N LEU A 212 -9.45 1.24 3.37
CA LEU A 212 -10.41 2.02 4.14
C LEU A 212 -10.33 1.70 5.63
N GLU A 213 -10.34 2.74 6.48
CA GLU A 213 -10.27 2.66 7.94
C GLU A 213 -8.97 2.05 8.50
N ASP A 214 -7.93 1.92 7.68
CA ASP A 214 -6.61 1.55 8.16
C ASP A 214 -5.70 2.79 8.28
N THR A 215 -4.74 2.74 9.20
CA THR A 215 -3.85 3.88 9.46
C THR A 215 -2.74 3.92 8.42
N ARG A 216 -2.66 5.01 7.67
CA ARG A 216 -1.68 5.24 6.58
C ARG A 216 -0.71 6.36 6.95
N GLY A 217 0.39 6.47 6.22
CA GLY A 217 1.38 7.51 6.40
C GLY A 217 2.80 7.01 6.15
N PHE A 218 3.79 7.71 6.72
CA PHE A 218 5.19 7.35 6.66
C PHE A 218 5.80 7.30 8.07
N HIS A 219 7.09 7.02 8.19
CA HIS A 219 7.72 6.85 9.50
C HIS A 219 8.99 7.69 9.61
N LEU A 220 9.24 8.23 10.81
CA LEU A 220 10.55 8.75 11.19
C LEU A 220 11.30 7.67 11.95
N PHE A 221 12.50 7.36 11.50
CA PHE A 221 13.38 6.36 12.08
C PHE A 221 14.59 7.06 12.72
N ASP A 222 14.94 6.69 13.93
CA ASP A 222 16.11 7.20 14.62
C ASP A 222 17.25 6.18 14.58
N THR A 223 18.37 6.56 13.96
CA THR A 223 19.55 5.69 13.78
C THR A 223 20.28 5.35 15.07
N ASP A 224 20.07 6.12 16.14
CA ASP A 224 20.74 5.90 17.43
C ASP A 224 19.92 4.93 18.32
N THR A 225 18.58 5.04 18.29
CA THR A 225 17.70 4.18 19.11
C THR A 225 17.14 2.99 18.38
N LEU A 226 17.24 2.97 17.05
CA LEU A 226 16.65 1.98 16.14
C LEU A 226 15.12 1.91 16.23
N GLU A 227 14.48 2.94 16.73
CA GLU A 227 13.03 3.02 16.85
C GLU A 227 12.42 3.87 15.73
N HIS A 228 11.17 3.60 15.41
CA HIS A 228 10.42 4.37 14.44
C HIS A 228 9.18 5.00 15.04
N THR A 229 8.83 6.18 14.56
CA THR A 229 7.63 6.92 14.95
C THR A 229 6.74 7.08 13.72
N PRO A 230 5.51 6.54 13.71
CA PRO A 230 4.60 6.71 12.59
C PRO A 230 4.09 8.15 12.52
N ILE A 231 4.12 8.73 11.32
CA ILE A 231 3.49 10.00 10.97
C ILE A 231 2.26 9.67 10.13
N ASN A 232 1.09 9.85 10.72
CA ASN A 232 -0.16 9.42 10.12
C ASN A 232 -0.65 10.43 9.08
N ASN A 233 -1.17 9.92 7.97
CA ASN A 233 -1.92 10.68 6.98
C ASN A 233 -3.36 10.85 7.50
N PRO A 234 -3.82 12.09 7.73
CA PRO A 234 -5.20 12.34 8.19
C PRO A 234 -6.22 12.27 7.06
N TYR A 235 -5.77 12.22 5.80
CA TYR A 235 -6.64 12.28 4.64
C TYR A 235 -7.07 10.89 4.20
N ARG A 236 -8.32 10.79 3.74
CA ARG A 236 -8.92 9.60 3.17
C ARG A 236 -9.55 9.94 1.83
N ILE A 237 -9.57 8.99 0.90
CA ILE A 237 -10.24 9.14 -0.38
C ILE A 237 -11.54 8.33 -0.43
N TYR A 238 -11.58 7.19 0.25
CA TYR A 238 -12.74 6.33 0.28
C TYR A 238 -13.68 6.66 1.44
N TYR A 239 -14.99 6.51 1.18
CA TYR A 239 -16.03 6.70 2.19
C TYR A 239 -17.18 5.72 1.97
N THR A 240 -17.62 5.02 3.03
CA THR A 240 -18.76 4.11 2.97
C THR A 240 -19.94 4.70 3.72
N ILE A 241 -21.10 4.71 3.07
CA ILE A 241 -22.38 5.13 3.66
C ILE A 241 -23.31 3.93 3.69
N TYR A 242 -23.88 3.66 4.85
CA TYR A 242 -24.91 2.64 5.02
C TYR A 242 -26.27 3.34 5.02
N TYR A 243 -27.03 3.18 3.93
CA TYR A 243 -28.38 3.74 3.85
C TYR A 243 -29.40 2.84 4.58
N ASN A 244 -30.07 3.40 5.57
CA ASN A 244 -31.10 2.74 6.35
C ASN A 244 -32.29 3.68 6.56
N ASP A 245 -32.96 4.10 5.47
CA ASP A 245 -34.06 5.08 5.46
C ASP A 245 -33.71 6.45 6.11
N GLN A 246 -32.41 6.85 6.05
CA GLN A 246 -32.00 8.16 6.61
C GLN A 246 -32.73 9.33 5.95
N ASN A 247 -32.93 10.37 6.74
CA ASN A 247 -33.48 11.61 6.22
C ASN A 247 -32.39 12.37 5.42
N TYR A 248 -32.62 12.51 4.10
CA TYR A 248 -31.68 13.23 3.22
C TYR A 248 -31.51 14.71 3.63
N GLN A 249 -32.47 15.35 4.27
CA GLN A 249 -32.40 16.76 4.65
C GLN A 249 -31.35 17.00 5.75
N THR A 250 -31.23 16.06 6.71
CA THR A 250 -30.35 16.17 7.88
C THR A 250 -29.03 15.48 7.69
N PHE A 251 -28.85 14.65 6.64
CA PHE A 251 -27.61 13.94 6.39
C PHE A 251 -26.48 14.93 6.04
N ASP A 252 -25.37 14.86 6.76
CA ASP A 252 -24.20 15.72 6.53
C ASP A 252 -23.32 15.19 5.39
N THR A 253 -23.10 16.01 4.38
CA THR A 253 -22.30 15.66 3.21
C THR A 253 -20.98 16.45 3.11
N ARG A 254 -20.64 17.26 4.11
CA ARG A 254 -19.47 18.15 4.05
C ARG A 254 -18.13 17.42 3.88
N GLU A 255 -18.04 16.19 4.40
CA GLU A 255 -16.83 15.37 4.29
C GLU A 255 -16.75 14.57 3.00
N LEU A 256 -17.78 14.62 2.14
CA LEU A 256 -17.86 13.79 0.94
C LEU A 256 -17.23 14.44 -0.29
N GLU A 257 -16.97 15.73 -0.27
CA GLU A 257 -16.34 16.43 -1.39
C GLU A 257 -15.02 15.79 -1.79
N GLY A 258 -14.89 15.46 -3.07
CA GLY A 258 -13.70 14.82 -3.63
C GLY A 258 -13.50 13.36 -3.21
N LYS A 259 -14.47 12.72 -2.55
CA LYS A 259 -14.38 11.31 -2.14
C LYS A 259 -14.88 10.35 -3.22
N ILE A 260 -14.43 9.11 -3.11
CA ILE A 260 -15.01 7.96 -3.78
C ILE A 260 -15.93 7.28 -2.78
N VAL A 261 -17.23 7.36 -3.03
CA VAL A 261 -18.27 6.97 -2.07
C VAL A 261 -18.90 5.65 -2.47
N LYS A 262 -19.00 4.72 -1.51
CA LYS A 262 -19.79 3.51 -1.62
C LYS A 262 -21.06 3.66 -0.77
N LEU A 263 -22.22 3.62 -1.42
CA LEU A 263 -23.52 3.65 -0.76
C LEU A 263 -24.08 2.23 -0.70
N ILE A 264 -24.09 1.66 0.49
CA ILE A 264 -24.65 0.31 0.75
C ILE A 264 -26.09 0.48 1.26
N VAL A 265 -27.04 -0.04 0.50
CA VAL A 265 -28.47 0.09 0.82
C VAL A 265 -28.88 -1.09 1.70
N ARG A 266 -29.06 -0.84 3.00
CA ARG A 266 -29.55 -1.84 3.98
C ARG A 266 -31.08 -1.89 4.03
N LYS A 267 -31.72 -0.71 3.97
CA LYS A 267 -33.17 -0.58 4.01
C LYS A 267 -33.62 0.59 3.15
N LYS A 268 -34.60 0.35 2.29
CA LYS A 268 -35.20 1.32 1.38
C LYS A 268 -36.73 1.15 1.34
N THR A 269 -37.44 1.70 2.31
CA THR A 269 -38.91 1.61 2.41
C THR A 269 -39.62 2.61 1.49
N ASP A 270 -39.00 3.76 1.22
CA ASP A 270 -39.53 4.80 0.35
C ASP A 270 -38.54 5.11 -0.79
N PRO A 271 -38.79 4.61 -2.02
CA PRO A 271 -37.96 4.86 -3.17
C PRO A 271 -37.76 6.35 -3.49
N LYS A 272 -38.77 7.19 -3.29
CA LYS A 272 -38.67 8.63 -3.58
C LYS A 272 -37.76 9.35 -2.59
N LYS A 273 -37.75 8.95 -1.33
CA LYS A 273 -36.80 9.48 -0.34
C LYS A 273 -35.37 9.03 -0.64
N PHE A 274 -35.22 7.78 -1.09
CA PHE A 274 -33.92 7.27 -1.50
C PHE A 274 -33.35 8.03 -2.71
N GLU A 275 -34.15 8.26 -3.76
CA GLU A 275 -33.75 9.08 -4.91
C GLU A 275 -33.24 10.46 -4.47
N LYS A 276 -33.99 11.16 -3.59
CA LYS A 276 -33.55 12.45 -3.04
C LYS A 276 -32.27 12.37 -2.22
N PHE A 277 -32.03 11.24 -1.54
CA PHE A 277 -30.79 10.99 -0.81
C PHE A 277 -29.61 10.84 -1.78
N VAL A 278 -29.80 10.05 -2.84
CA VAL A 278 -28.82 9.85 -3.91
C VAL A 278 -28.52 11.18 -4.63
N ASP A 279 -29.53 11.96 -4.99
CA ASP A 279 -29.37 13.28 -5.59
C ASP A 279 -28.54 14.21 -4.69
N LYS A 280 -28.77 14.16 -3.39
CA LYS A 280 -27.98 14.95 -2.43
C LYS A 280 -26.51 14.52 -2.41
N LEU A 281 -26.21 13.22 -2.51
CA LEU A 281 -24.84 12.73 -2.58
C LEU A 281 -24.16 13.19 -3.88
N TYR A 282 -24.81 13.09 -5.03
CA TYR A 282 -24.27 13.60 -6.29
C TYR A 282 -23.99 15.12 -6.23
N ASN A 283 -24.87 15.89 -5.58
CA ASN A 283 -24.71 17.32 -5.42
C ASN A 283 -23.64 17.72 -4.39
N SER A 284 -23.02 16.78 -3.69
CA SER A 284 -21.92 17.03 -2.74
C SER A 284 -20.52 16.95 -3.35
N ASN A 285 -20.41 17.01 -4.68
CA ASN A 285 -19.14 16.99 -5.42
C ASN A 285 -18.27 15.75 -5.11
N VAL A 286 -18.90 14.57 -4.97
CA VAL A 286 -18.17 13.30 -4.88
C VAL A 286 -17.49 13.00 -6.22
N ASN A 287 -16.28 12.43 -6.19
CA ASN A 287 -15.60 12.01 -7.41
C ASN A 287 -16.28 10.79 -8.05
N GLU A 288 -16.76 9.88 -7.23
CA GLU A 288 -17.46 8.68 -7.67
C GLU A 288 -18.51 8.29 -6.62
N LEU A 289 -19.69 7.85 -7.05
CA LEU A 289 -20.72 7.27 -6.20
C LEU A 289 -21.08 5.88 -6.73
N LYS A 290 -20.70 4.84 -5.99
CA LYS A 290 -21.10 3.47 -6.26
C LYS A 290 -22.22 3.05 -5.33
N ILE A 291 -23.40 2.71 -5.90
CA ILE A 291 -24.57 2.26 -5.15
C ILE A 291 -24.60 0.73 -5.18
N ILE A 292 -24.69 0.10 -4.01
CA ILE A 292 -24.83 -1.33 -3.84
C ILE A 292 -26.18 -1.60 -3.20
N GLU A 293 -27.10 -2.16 -3.98
CA GLU A 293 -28.40 -2.63 -3.51
C GLU A 293 -28.38 -4.16 -3.48
N ASN A 294 -28.34 -4.74 -2.29
CA ASN A 294 -28.44 -6.20 -2.13
C ASN A 294 -29.90 -6.63 -2.15
N PHE A 295 -30.35 -7.23 -3.24
CA PHE A 295 -31.71 -7.73 -3.40
C PHE A 295 -31.99 -9.06 -2.68
N VAL A 296 -30.99 -9.70 -2.08
CA VAL A 296 -31.13 -11.02 -1.45
C VAL A 296 -30.33 -11.08 -0.15
N ILE A 297 -30.87 -10.53 0.92
CA ILE A 297 -30.60 -11.04 2.27
C ILE A 297 -31.86 -10.82 3.11
N GLN A 298 -32.69 -11.84 3.20
CA GLN A 298 -33.64 -12.00 4.29
C GLN A 298 -32.85 -12.27 5.55
N GLU A 299 -33.07 -11.41 6.56
CA GLU A 299 -32.80 -11.62 8.00
C GLU A 299 -31.90 -12.82 8.35
N SER A 300 -30.58 -12.64 8.24
CA SER A 300 -29.63 -13.49 8.93
C SER A 300 -28.58 -12.59 9.62
N GLU A 301 -28.22 -12.95 10.85
CA GLU A 301 -27.21 -12.30 11.69
C GLU A 301 -25.79 -12.28 11.05
N ASP A 302 -25.65 -12.90 9.87
CA ASP A 302 -24.40 -13.05 9.10
C ASP A 302 -24.04 -11.82 8.22
N PHE A 303 -24.83 -10.74 8.24
CA PHE A 303 -24.60 -9.60 7.36
C PHE A 303 -23.30 -8.84 7.68
N GLU A 304 -22.93 -8.75 8.97
CA GLU A 304 -21.67 -8.12 9.38
C GLU A 304 -20.45 -8.96 9.01
N ALA A 305 -20.60 -10.29 9.00
CA ALA A 305 -19.56 -11.21 8.54
C ALA A 305 -19.32 -11.10 7.03
N PHE A 306 -20.38 -10.90 6.23
CA PHE A 306 -20.28 -10.77 4.76
C PHE A 306 -19.63 -9.45 4.30
N GLU A 307 -19.80 -8.37 5.06
CA GLU A 307 -19.16 -7.08 4.78
C GLU A 307 -17.68 -7.04 5.18
N SER A 308 -17.25 -7.91 6.08
CA SER A 308 -15.85 -8.03 6.54
C SER A 308 -15.03 -9.02 5.72
N GLU A 309 -15.68 -9.90 4.94
CA GLU A 309 -14.98 -10.85 4.07
C GLU A 309 -14.51 -10.14 2.80
N ASP A 310 -13.23 -10.25 2.52
CA ASP A 310 -12.69 -9.86 1.22
C ASP A 310 -13.08 -10.86 0.12
N THR A 311 -12.91 -10.44 -1.14
CA THR A 311 -13.26 -11.25 -2.30
C THR A 311 -12.55 -12.62 -2.30
N LEU A 312 -11.32 -12.68 -1.78
CA LEU A 312 -10.54 -13.92 -1.74
C LEU A 312 -11.10 -14.90 -0.71
N SER A 313 -11.50 -14.41 0.47
CA SER A 313 -12.16 -15.23 1.50
C SER A 313 -13.48 -15.80 1.01
N ILE A 314 -14.27 -15.00 0.27
CA ILE A 314 -15.51 -15.46 -0.37
C ILE A 314 -15.21 -16.55 -1.40
N LEU A 315 -14.22 -16.36 -2.26
CA LEU A 315 -13.81 -17.34 -3.27
C LEU A 315 -13.30 -18.64 -2.63
N ASN A 316 -12.49 -18.56 -1.58
CA ASN A 316 -11.98 -19.72 -0.86
C ASN A 316 -13.12 -20.52 -0.22
N ARG A 317 -14.08 -19.85 0.45
CA ARG A 317 -15.27 -20.50 0.99
C ARG A 317 -16.08 -21.20 -0.11
N TYR A 318 -16.28 -20.54 -1.25
CA TYR A 318 -17.00 -21.12 -2.38
C TYR A 318 -16.32 -22.41 -2.90
N ILE A 319 -14.97 -22.43 -2.92
CA ILE A 319 -14.21 -23.64 -3.30
C ILE A 319 -14.36 -24.74 -2.25
N GLU A 320 -14.36 -24.40 -0.96
CA GLU A 320 -14.55 -25.37 0.12
C GLU A 320 -15.92 -26.03 0.07
N GLU A 321 -16.96 -25.27 -0.23
CA GLU A 321 -18.34 -25.74 -0.35
C GLU A 321 -18.63 -26.47 -1.68
N ALA A 322 -17.86 -26.19 -2.75
CA ALA A 322 -18.06 -26.76 -4.07
C ALA A 322 -17.74 -28.26 -4.09
N GLU A 323 -18.64 -29.05 -4.69
CA GLU A 323 -18.40 -30.48 -5.02
C GLU A 323 -17.54 -30.58 -6.30
N ILE A 324 -16.21 -30.44 -6.16
CA ILE A 324 -15.27 -30.57 -7.28
C ILE A 324 -14.37 -31.80 -7.10
N ASN A 325 -14.07 -32.49 -8.19
CA ASN A 325 -13.17 -33.64 -8.22
C ASN A 325 -11.71 -33.25 -8.42
N LEU A 326 -11.33 -32.07 -7.93
CA LEU A 326 -9.96 -31.52 -7.99
C LEU A 326 -9.43 -31.30 -6.56
N ASP A 327 -8.13 -31.25 -6.43
CA ASP A 327 -7.49 -30.86 -5.17
C ASP A 327 -7.84 -29.41 -4.85
N LYS A 328 -8.69 -29.21 -3.84
CA LYS A 328 -9.21 -27.90 -3.44
C LYS A 328 -8.09 -26.93 -3.06
N SER A 329 -7.04 -27.40 -2.40
CA SER A 329 -5.90 -26.57 -2.02
C SER A 329 -5.13 -26.04 -3.24
N ARG A 330 -5.04 -26.84 -4.30
CA ARG A 330 -4.44 -26.42 -5.57
C ARG A 330 -5.32 -25.41 -6.31
N VAL A 331 -6.63 -25.59 -6.27
CA VAL A 331 -7.60 -24.64 -6.85
C VAL A 331 -7.58 -23.31 -6.08
N GLN A 332 -7.56 -23.35 -4.75
CA GLN A 332 -7.44 -22.15 -3.91
C GLN A 332 -6.17 -21.36 -4.24
N LYS A 333 -5.03 -22.03 -4.32
CA LYS A 333 -3.75 -21.40 -4.68
C LYS A 333 -3.80 -20.75 -6.06
N MET A 334 -4.37 -21.43 -7.06
CA MET A 334 -4.50 -20.88 -8.42
C MET A 334 -5.44 -19.66 -8.46
N ILE A 335 -6.55 -19.69 -7.73
CA ILE A 335 -7.47 -18.56 -7.64
C ILE A 335 -6.82 -17.39 -6.89
N GLN A 336 -6.03 -17.65 -5.86
CA GLN A 336 -5.26 -16.65 -5.15
C GLN A 336 -4.26 -15.95 -6.08
N GLU A 337 -3.52 -16.72 -6.89
CA GLU A 337 -2.58 -16.18 -7.89
C GLU A 337 -3.32 -15.33 -8.95
N ILE A 338 -4.47 -15.80 -9.46
CA ILE A 338 -5.30 -15.06 -10.44
C ILE A 338 -5.88 -13.79 -9.82
N TYR A 339 -6.35 -13.86 -8.57
CA TYR A 339 -6.91 -12.71 -7.87
C TYR A 339 -5.83 -11.64 -7.64
N GLN A 340 -4.63 -12.06 -7.24
CA GLN A 340 -3.50 -11.18 -7.05
C GLN A 340 -3.10 -10.51 -8.39
N GLU A 341 -3.03 -11.28 -9.49
CA GLU A 341 -2.82 -10.72 -10.83
C GLU A 341 -3.94 -9.76 -11.26
N ALA A 342 -5.19 -10.07 -10.94
CA ALA A 342 -6.32 -9.19 -11.24
C ALA A 342 -6.25 -7.86 -10.45
N CYS A 343 -5.83 -7.90 -9.18
CA CYS A 343 -5.61 -6.70 -8.39
C CYS A 343 -4.45 -5.83 -8.92
N GLU A 344 -3.45 -6.45 -9.53
CA GLU A 344 -2.33 -5.75 -10.19
C GLU A 344 -2.76 -5.10 -11.53
N LEU A 345 -3.85 -5.56 -12.16
CA LEU A 345 -4.33 -5.09 -13.46
C LEU A 345 -5.45 -4.03 -13.36
N VAL A 346 -6.05 -3.82 -12.20
CA VAL A 346 -7.17 -2.90 -11.94
C VAL A 346 -6.72 -1.70 -11.13
#